data_2f4f300985f81fc5ad53147afcc12a34
#
_entry.id   2f4f300985f81fc5ad53147afcc12a34
#
_cell.length_a   1.000
_cell.length_b   1.000
_cell.length_c   1.000
_cell.angle_alpha   90.00
_cell.angle_beta   90.00
_cell.angle_gamma   90.00
#
_symmetry.space_group_name_H-M   'P 1'
#
loop_
_entity.id
_entity.type
_entity.pdbx_description
1 polymer ?
#
loop_
_entity_poly.entity_id
_entity_poly.type
_entity_poly.pdbx_seq_one_letter_code
_entity_poly.pdbx_strand_id
1 'polypeptide(L)'
;MQFAKPYEDLREFLAVLDEQQKLYHIHREINKDSELQPLVRWQYRGGITEEARRGFLFDNVTDGKKNKYNCRVLVGGLSGSAAIYCLGLKCKPEEVPDRWIYALDHLIPPVMVDQGAAQEEVHMGAELLSHGGLNEFAVPISTPGFDNGPYITAGHWITKDPETGQRNVGNYRGLIKGPDRSGLMTGTPQDLSNQWEKCRRMGKPLEVAIVIGTVPVVSYAATQKVPPDIDEIALAGGLQGAPVPMIKCKTVDLEVPATSEIVLEGIIPTEYMEEEGPYGESMGYIDPRTLSLVFELKCVTHRKNPIWVSIISQVTPSESSKIKAMGMSTLIKRYLIKKGFDSVHDVHLIEPLVNLRPYVAVSLKKRNDQEPWGVMQAILDYGDRVGKMVVAVDEDINIKDPVAVTWAITHRSQPHKDFKIIPDRPFGATPIGMVATHPSSRYDNCESSVLIDATRKADFPPLSLPKKEYMVRAKELWEELGLPKLEPEAPWHGYLMGYWPDDLSQEADLAAKSEHEKVWERLKQTRVEVGEGDTMKTMRARWGKSHSGRSV
;
A
#
# COMPACT_ATOMS: atom_id res chain seq x y z
N MET A 1 -8.59 -19.79 -11.28
CA MET A 1 -7.40 -18.95 -11.55
C MET A 1 -6.24 -19.84 -11.95
N GLN A 2 -5.41 -19.43 -12.91
CA GLN A 2 -4.21 -20.19 -13.28
C GLN A 2 -3.01 -19.65 -12.51
N PHE A 3 -2.21 -20.55 -11.92
CA PHE A 3 -1.02 -20.19 -11.14
C PHE A 3 0.24 -20.66 -11.86
N ALA A 4 1.27 -19.82 -11.89
CA ALA A 4 2.63 -20.24 -12.20
C ALA A 4 3.21 -21.07 -11.04
N LYS A 5 4.26 -21.90 -11.32
CA LYS A 5 4.99 -22.62 -10.26
C LYS A 5 5.41 -21.59 -9.17
N PRO A 6 5.14 -21.83 -7.88
CA PRO A 6 5.59 -20.97 -6.79
C PRO A 6 7.12 -20.83 -6.76
N TYR A 7 7.62 -19.76 -6.15
CA TYR A 7 9.04 -19.66 -5.81
C TYR A 7 9.38 -20.70 -4.73
N GLU A 8 10.51 -21.35 -4.87
CA GLU A 8 11.03 -22.26 -3.85
C GLU A 8 11.52 -21.49 -2.61
N ASP A 9 12.19 -20.34 -2.85
CA ASP A 9 12.74 -19.48 -1.79
C ASP A 9 12.93 -18.03 -2.27
N LEU A 10 13.49 -17.19 -1.40
CA LEU A 10 13.85 -15.81 -1.72
C LEU A 10 14.88 -15.73 -2.84
N ARG A 11 15.84 -16.66 -2.90
CA ARG A 11 16.96 -16.60 -3.86
C ARG A 11 16.51 -16.86 -5.29
N GLU A 12 15.53 -17.76 -5.49
CA GLU A 12 14.88 -17.94 -6.80
C GLU A 12 14.15 -16.65 -7.23
N PHE A 13 13.47 -15.99 -6.30
CA PHE A 13 12.85 -14.70 -6.61
C PHE A 13 13.86 -13.62 -6.98
N LEU A 14 15.01 -13.54 -6.27
CA LEU A 14 16.08 -12.60 -6.60
C LEU A 14 16.67 -12.86 -7.99
N ALA A 15 16.82 -14.12 -8.39
CA ALA A 15 17.25 -14.46 -9.74
C ALA A 15 16.28 -13.92 -10.81
N VAL A 16 14.97 -14.00 -10.55
CA VAL A 16 13.97 -13.41 -11.45
C VAL A 16 14.06 -11.88 -11.47
N LEU A 17 14.30 -11.23 -10.32
CA LEU A 17 14.53 -9.78 -10.31
C LEU A 17 15.76 -9.37 -11.14
N ASP A 18 16.81 -10.18 -11.12
CA ASP A 18 18.00 -9.98 -11.96
C ASP A 18 17.67 -10.10 -13.44
N GLU A 19 17.04 -11.20 -13.85
CA GLU A 19 16.62 -11.41 -15.24
C GLU A 19 15.74 -10.26 -15.76
N GLN A 20 14.87 -9.73 -14.91
CA GLN A 20 13.97 -8.62 -15.23
C GLN A 20 14.63 -7.24 -15.02
N GLN A 21 15.93 -7.19 -14.74
CA GLN A 21 16.69 -5.96 -14.47
C GLN A 21 16.07 -5.11 -13.35
N LYS A 22 15.52 -5.77 -12.33
CA LYS A 22 14.90 -5.14 -11.15
C LYS A 22 15.75 -5.27 -9.88
N LEU A 23 17.03 -5.65 -10.00
CA LEU A 23 17.97 -5.76 -8.89
C LEU A 23 19.28 -5.04 -9.22
N TYR A 24 19.87 -4.35 -8.24
CA TYR A 24 21.22 -3.84 -8.27
C TYR A 24 22.10 -4.66 -7.33
N HIS A 25 23.26 -5.14 -7.82
CA HIS A 25 24.30 -5.73 -6.98
C HIS A 25 25.32 -4.66 -6.58
N ILE A 26 25.53 -4.47 -5.30
CA ILE A 26 26.45 -3.48 -4.76
C ILE A 26 27.64 -4.24 -4.12
N HIS A 27 28.72 -4.36 -4.87
CA HIS A 27 29.94 -5.05 -4.45
C HIS A 27 30.92 -4.16 -3.67
N ARG A 28 30.72 -2.82 -3.77
CA ARG A 28 31.47 -1.85 -2.99
C ARG A 28 31.22 -2.07 -1.50
N GLU A 29 32.26 -1.91 -0.68
CA GLU A 29 32.10 -1.87 0.78
C GLU A 29 31.14 -0.73 1.17
N ILE A 30 30.12 -1.07 1.93
CA ILE A 30 29.06 -0.17 2.40
C ILE A 30 28.88 -0.30 3.90
N ASN A 31 28.87 0.84 4.59
CA ASN A 31 28.58 0.91 6.01
C ASN A 31 27.06 0.83 6.25
N LYS A 32 26.61 -0.24 6.96
CA LYS A 32 25.20 -0.46 7.28
C LYS A 32 24.58 0.60 8.20
N ASP A 33 25.42 1.27 9.00
CA ASP A 33 24.95 2.22 10.01
C ASP A 33 24.74 3.63 9.45
N SER A 34 25.41 4.00 8.35
CA SER A 34 25.40 5.37 7.85
C SER A 34 25.19 5.54 6.35
N GLU A 35 25.42 4.50 5.52
CA GLU A 35 25.42 4.62 4.06
C GLU A 35 24.31 3.80 3.40
N LEU A 36 24.07 2.57 3.86
CA LEU A 36 23.22 1.59 3.18
C LEU A 36 21.78 2.09 2.97
N GLN A 37 21.07 2.45 4.04
CA GLN A 37 19.70 2.93 3.96
C GLN A 37 19.58 4.29 3.25
N PRO A 38 20.43 5.30 3.50
CA PRO A 38 20.42 6.56 2.77
C PRO A 38 20.59 6.40 1.25
N LEU A 39 21.48 5.47 0.82
CA LEU A 39 21.70 5.21 -0.60
C LEU A 39 20.41 4.72 -1.28
N VAL A 40 19.72 3.73 -0.69
CA VAL A 40 18.48 3.21 -1.27
C VAL A 40 17.36 4.25 -1.24
N ARG A 41 17.31 5.13 -0.23
CA ARG A 41 16.29 6.18 -0.13
C ARG A 41 16.32 7.17 -1.29
N TRP A 42 17.47 7.39 -1.92
CA TRP A 42 17.58 8.27 -3.07
C TRP A 42 16.72 7.85 -4.25
N GLN A 43 16.44 6.55 -4.46
CA GLN A 43 15.52 6.17 -5.53
C GLN A 43 14.07 6.65 -5.34
N TYR A 44 13.69 6.99 -4.10
CA TYR A 44 12.36 7.54 -3.79
C TYR A 44 12.35 9.08 -3.74
N ARG A 45 13.53 9.72 -3.65
CA ARG A 45 13.67 11.18 -3.45
C ARG A 45 14.49 11.87 -4.53
N GLY A 46 15.18 11.14 -5.37
CA GLY A 46 16.05 11.64 -6.43
C GLY A 46 15.38 11.80 -7.80
N GLY A 47 14.04 11.81 -7.88
CA GLY A 47 13.33 11.94 -9.16
C GLY A 47 13.31 10.67 -10.02
N ILE A 48 13.68 9.52 -9.46
CA ILE A 48 13.60 8.22 -10.16
C ILE A 48 12.13 7.80 -10.25
N THR A 49 11.66 7.51 -11.47
CA THR A 49 10.28 7.05 -11.67
C THR A 49 10.06 5.69 -11.01
N GLU A 50 8.82 5.35 -10.70
CA GLU A 50 8.49 4.09 -10.03
C GLU A 50 8.96 2.88 -10.84
N GLU A 51 8.77 2.92 -12.15
CA GLU A 51 9.14 1.84 -13.09
C GLU A 51 10.65 1.60 -13.11
N ALA A 52 11.45 2.64 -12.88
CA ALA A 52 12.91 2.56 -12.84
C ALA A 52 13.47 2.07 -11.50
N ARG A 53 12.65 2.03 -10.44
CA ARG A 53 13.09 1.55 -9.12
C ARG A 53 13.43 0.06 -9.14
N ARG A 54 14.44 -0.29 -8.33
CA ARG A 54 14.99 -1.65 -8.21
C ARG A 54 15.24 -2.01 -6.75
N GLY A 55 15.37 -3.31 -6.47
CA GLY A 55 15.97 -3.80 -5.25
C GLY A 55 17.48 -3.57 -5.23
N PHE A 56 18.07 -3.53 -4.05
CA PHE A 56 19.52 -3.43 -3.85
C PHE A 56 19.99 -4.60 -3.00
N LEU A 57 20.92 -5.39 -3.54
CA LEU A 57 21.59 -6.47 -2.83
C LEU A 57 23.04 -6.07 -2.57
N PHE A 58 23.39 -5.92 -1.30
CA PHE A 58 24.71 -5.52 -0.83
C PHE A 58 25.48 -6.76 -0.41
N ASP A 59 26.64 -7.01 -1.04
CA ASP A 59 27.46 -8.20 -0.79
C ASP A 59 28.61 -7.96 0.19
N ASN A 60 29.05 -6.71 0.37
CA ASN A 60 30.21 -6.35 1.16
C ASN A 60 29.83 -5.28 2.19
N VAL A 61 29.31 -5.74 3.32
CA VAL A 61 28.72 -4.88 4.34
C VAL A 61 29.63 -4.78 5.57
N THR A 62 29.83 -3.55 6.05
CA THR A 62 30.58 -3.24 7.28
C THR A 62 29.72 -2.38 8.23
N ASP A 63 30.15 -2.23 9.47
CA ASP A 63 29.58 -1.29 10.44
C ASP A 63 30.47 -0.04 10.64
N GLY A 64 30.08 0.84 11.55
CA GLY A 64 30.84 2.04 11.92
C GLY A 64 32.22 1.76 12.53
N LYS A 65 32.47 0.53 13.00
CA LYS A 65 33.76 0.05 13.53
C LYS A 65 34.57 -0.73 12.49
N LYS A 66 34.10 -0.82 11.25
CA LYS A 66 34.71 -1.59 10.16
C LYS A 66 34.69 -3.11 10.36
N ASN A 67 33.85 -3.64 11.23
CA ASN A 67 33.60 -5.07 11.30
C ASN A 67 32.91 -5.52 10.00
N LYS A 68 33.35 -6.65 9.44
CA LYS A 68 32.76 -7.27 8.26
C LYS A 68 31.72 -8.32 8.65
N TYR A 69 30.69 -8.43 7.86
CA TYR A 69 29.61 -9.40 8.07
C TYR A 69 29.61 -10.45 6.96
N ASN A 70 29.42 -11.71 7.33
CA ASN A 70 29.17 -12.79 6.39
C ASN A 70 27.65 -12.93 6.10
N CYS A 71 27.03 -11.80 5.85
CA CYS A 71 25.60 -11.68 5.62
C CYS A 71 25.37 -10.61 4.56
N ARG A 72 24.67 -10.95 3.49
CA ARG A 72 24.24 -9.99 2.48
C ARG A 72 23.01 -9.22 2.97
N VAL A 73 22.80 -8.03 2.45
CA VAL A 73 21.60 -7.22 2.81
C VAL A 73 20.81 -6.88 1.58
N LEU A 74 19.51 -7.23 1.59
CA LEU A 74 18.54 -6.86 0.54
C LEU A 74 17.66 -5.72 1.04
N VAL A 75 17.50 -4.67 0.22
CA VAL A 75 16.57 -3.56 0.49
C VAL A 75 15.84 -3.17 -0.79
N GLY A 76 14.54 -2.90 -0.72
CA GLY A 76 13.73 -2.54 -1.87
C GLY A 76 13.31 -3.71 -2.75
N GLY A 77 13.66 -4.94 -2.37
CA GLY A 77 13.43 -6.13 -3.16
C GLY A 77 12.03 -6.72 -3.07
N LEU A 78 11.20 -6.31 -2.11
CA LEU A 78 9.85 -6.85 -1.95
C LEU A 78 8.79 -6.01 -2.67
N SER A 79 8.90 -4.69 -2.59
CA SER A 79 7.89 -3.77 -3.14
C SER A 79 8.47 -2.37 -3.43
N GLY A 80 9.70 -2.28 -3.88
CA GLY A 80 10.31 -1.03 -4.32
C GLY A 80 9.52 -0.35 -5.45
N SER A 81 8.78 -1.15 -6.22
CA SER A 81 7.80 -0.72 -7.22
C SER A 81 6.66 -1.74 -7.34
N ALA A 82 5.54 -1.33 -7.98
CA ALA A 82 4.45 -2.25 -8.30
C ALA A 82 4.93 -3.42 -9.19
N ALA A 83 5.88 -3.18 -10.10
CA ALA A 83 6.45 -4.22 -10.94
C ALA A 83 7.17 -5.32 -10.11
N ILE A 84 7.98 -4.92 -9.11
CA ILE A 84 8.64 -5.87 -8.20
C ILE A 84 7.60 -6.68 -7.42
N TYR A 85 6.57 -6.03 -6.90
CA TYR A 85 5.47 -6.70 -6.20
C TYR A 85 4.74 -7.72 -7.08
N CYS A 86 4.43 -7.34 -8.32
CA CYS A 86 3.79 -8.22 -9.30
C CYS A 86 4.67 -9.42 -9.69
N LEU A 87 5.98 -9.22 -9.81
CA LEU A 87 6.94 -10.33 -9.99
C LEU A 87 6.89 -11.29 -8.79
N GLY A 88 6.82 -10.76 -7.56
CA GLY A 88 6.68 -11.57 -6.35
C GLY A 88 5.38 -12.39 -6.29
N LEU A 89 4.28 -11.86 -6.84
CA LEU A 89 3.01 -12.60 -7.00
C LEU A 89 2.97 -13.47 -8.27
N LYS A 90 3.93 -13.36 -9.18
CA LYS A 90 3.90 -13.99 -10.53
C LYS A 90 2.60 -13.67 -11.28
N CYS A 91 2.18 -12.41 -11.27
CA CYS A 91 0.97 -11.95 -11.95
C CYS A 91 1.16 -10.53 -12.52
N LYS A 92 0.28 -10.13 -13.45
CA LYS A 92 0.26 -8.78 -13.98
C LYS A 92 -0.39 -7.80 -13.00
N PRO A 93 -0.13 -6.48 -13.12
CA PRO A 93 -0.72 -5.48 -12.23
C PRO A 93 -2.25 -5.50 -12.14
N GLU A 94 -2.92 -5.73 -13.26
CA GLU A 94 -4.38 -5.83 -13.36
C GLU A 94 -4.95 -7.09 -12.69
N GLU A 95 -4.14 -8.13 -12.51
CA GLU A 95 -4.53 -9.40 -11.89
C GLU A 95 -4.35 -9.40 -10.36
N VAL A 96 -3.67 -8.41 -9.79
CA VAL A 96 -3.40 -8.34 -8.34
C VAL A 96 -4.68 -8.36 -7.51
N PRO A 97 -5.74 -7.59 -7.83
CA PRO A 97 -6.99 -7.63 -7.08
C PRO A 97 -7.64 -9.03 -7.10
N ASP A 98 -7.72 -9.65 -8.26
CA ASP A 98 -8.32 -10.98 -8.39
C ASP A 98 -7.51 -12.05 -7.65
N ARG A 99 -6.17 -11.91 -7.64
CA ARG A 99 -5.26 -12.79 -6.91
C ARG A 99 -5.52 -12.74 -5.39
N TRP A 100 -5.68 -11.55 -4.84
CA TRP A 100 -5.99 -11.35 -3.42
C TRP A 100 -7.40 -11.85 -3.06
N ILE A 101 -8.41 -11.55 -3.88
CA ILE A 101 -9.78 -12.03 -3.67
C ILE A 101 -9.81 -13.55 -3.68
N TYR A 102 -9.17 -14.16 -4.69
CA TYR A 102 -9.08 -15.63 -4.78
C TYR A 102 -8.42 -16.23 -3.53
N ALA A 103 -7.28 -15.69 -3.10
CA ALA A 103 -6.56 -16.21 -1.94
C ALA A 103 -7.37 -16.15 -0.65
N LEU A 104 -8.14 -15.07 -0.43
CA LEU A 104 -9.02 -14.90 0.72
C LEU A 104 -10.24 -15.86 0.72
N ASP A 105 -10.66 -16.30 -0.46
CA ASP A 105 -11.77 -17.24 -0.61
C ASP A 105 -11.28 -18.70 -0.72
N HIS A 106 -9.97 -18.92 -0.94
CA HIS A 106 -9.34 -20.22 -1.13
C HIS A 106 -8.02 -20.28 -0.35
N LEU A 107 -8.12 -20.27 0.99
CA LEU A 107 -6.97 -20.45 1.86
C LEU A 107 -6.36 -21.84 1.63
N ILE A 108 -5.04 -21.91 1.45
CA ILE A 108 -4.31 -23.18 1.30
C ILE A 108 -3.45 -23.40 2.54
N PRO A 109 -3.82 -24.33 3.43
CA PRO A 109 -3.06 -24.60 4.64
C PRO A 109 -1.60 -24.96 4.34
N PRO A 110 -0.66 -24.62 5.23
CA PRO A 110 0.75 -25.00 5.06
C PRO A 110 0.95 -26.51 5.15
N VAL A 111 2.07 -26.99 4.66
CA VAL A 111 2.51 -28.38 4.78
C VAL A 111 3.76 -28.45 5.66
N MET A 112 3.77 -29.39 6.61
CA MET A 112 4.93 -29.63 7.45
C MET A 112 5.97 -30.48 6.71
N VAL A 113 7.25 -30.08 6.84
CA VAL A 113 8.40 -30.82 6.32
C VAL A 113 9.39 -31.10 7.46
N ASP A 114 10.17 -32.17 7.32
CA ASP A 114 11.10 -32.61 8.37
C ASP A 114 12.42 -31.83 8.34
N GLN A 115 12.80 -31.28 7.18
CA GLN A 115 14.05 -30.54 6.95
C GLN A 115 13.79 -29.29 6.09
N GLY A 116 14.58 -28.26 6.30
CA GLY A 116 14.50 -27.02 5.53
C GLY A 116 15.78 -26.21 5.59
N ALA A 117 16.04 -25.46 4.54
CA ALA A 117 17.23 -24.61 4.41
C ALA A 117 17.32 -23.56 5.55
N ALA A 118 16.22 -23.18 6.16
CA ALA A 118 16.18 -22.27 7.30
C ALA A 118 16.98 -22.78 8.53
N GLN A 119 17.37 -24.06 8.55
CA GLN A 119 18.07 -24.70 9.66
C GLN A 119 19.41 -25.35 9.22
N GLU A 120 20.04 -24.81 8.18
CA GLU A 120 21.39 -25.24 7.76
C GLU A 120 22.45 -24.96 8.84
N GLU A 121 22.32 -23.84 9.55
CA GLU A 121 23.11 -23.46 10.72
C GLU A 121 22.17 -23.26 11.91
N VAL A 122 22.61 -23.66 13.11
CA VAL A 122 21.80 -23.59 14.35
C VAL A 122 22.68 -23.11 15.49
N HIS A 123 22.39 -21.93 16.03
CA HIS A 123 23.11 -21.34 17.15
C HIS A 123 22.16 -21.22 18.34
N MET A 124 22.40 -22.00 19.39
CA MET A 124 21.60 -22.04 20.61
C MET A 124 22.46 -22.34 21.85
N GLY A 125 21.91 -22.07 23.03
CA GLY A 125 22.63 -22.27 24.27
C GLY A 125 23.93 -21.46 24.34
N ALA A 126 25.07 -22.10 24.63
CA ALA A 126 26.37 -21.43 24.73
C ALA A 126 26.87 -20.91 23.37
N GLU A 127 26.50 -21.54 22.27
CA GLU A 127 26.92 -21.14 20.93
C GLU A 127 26.21 -19.86 20.45
N LEU A 128 25.03 -19.56 20.95
CA LEU A 128 24.24 -18.40 20.53
C LEU A 128 25.03 -17.09 20.61
N LEU A 129 25.62 -16.81 21.76
CA LEU A 129 26.38 -15.57 21.99
C LEU A 129 27.81 -15.65 21.46
N SER A 130 28.39 -16.84 21.34
CA SER A 130 29.73 -17.00 20.76
C SER A 130 29.75 -16.68 19.26
N HIS A 131 28.62 -16.85 18.58
CA HIS A 131 28.39 -16.40 17.19
C HIS A 131 27.90 -14.94 17.07
N GLY A 132 27.61 -14.28 18.21
CA GLY A 132 27.19 -12.87 18.25
C GLY A 132 25.68 -12.64 18.39
N GLY A 133 24.86 -13.70 18.36
CA GLY A 133 23.40 -13.56 18.45
C GLY A 133 22.84 -12.64 17.37
N LEU A 134 22.07 -11.61 17.75
CA LEU A 134 21.55 -10.61 16.78
C LEU A 134 22.66 -9.79 16.10
N ASN A 135 23.84 -9.65 16.73
CA ASN A 135 24.98 -8.93 16.14
C ASN A 135 25.75 -9.76 15.10
N GLU A 136 25.41 -11.02 14.89
CA GLU A 136 25.93 -11.84 13.80
C GLU A 136 25.55 -11.28 12.42
N PHE A 137 24.41 -10.57 12.35
CA PHE A 137 23.84 -10.11 11.10
C PHE A 137 24.06 -8.61 10.85
N ALA A 138 24.17 -8.27 9.58
CA ALA A 138 24.33 -6.88 9.13
C ALA A 138 23.01 -6.10 9.17
N VAL A 139 22.42 -5.95 10.35
CA VAL A 139 21.16 -5.19 10.54
C VAL A 139 21.41 -3.71 10.36
N PRO A 140 20.78 -3.02 9.37
CA PRO A 140 21.04 -1.61 9.13
C PRO A 140 20.36 -0.69 10.17
N ILE A 141 20.96 0.48 10.41
CA ILE A 141 20.24 1.62 10.98
C ILE A 141 19.29 2.16 9.91
N SER A 142 18.02 2.24 10.22
CA SER A 142 16.99 2.63 9.25
C SER A 142 17.05 4.12 8.92
N THR A 143 17.18 5.00 9.94
CA THR A 143 17.23 6.46 9.78
C THR A 143 18.45 7.02 10.51
N PRO A 144 19.66 6.93 9.92
CA PRO A 144 20.89 7.42 10.54
C PRO A 144 20.77 8.88 10.97
N GLY A 145 21.24 9.17 12.18
CA GLY A 145 21.17 10.49 12.82
C GLY A 145 19.94 10.70 13.71
N PHE A 146 18.95 9.80 13.66
CA PHE A 146 17.75 9.84 14.50
C PHE A 146 17.54 8.52 15.26
N ASP A 147 17.61 7.37 14.57
CA ASP A 147 17.50 6.08 15.23
C ASP A 147 18.70 5.86 16.16
N ASN A 148 18.45 5.30 17.33
CA ASN A 148 19.50 5.03 18.33
C ASN A 148 20.10 3.62 18.25
N GLY A 149 19.75 2.85 17.23
CA GLY A 149 20.28 1.51 16.96
C GLY A 149 19.74 0.90 15.67
N PRO A 150 20.24 -0.29 15.27
CA PRO A 150 19.75 -1.02 14.12
C PRO A 150 18.32 -1.54 14.35
N TYR A 151 17.54 -1.67 13.26
CA TYR A 151 16.16 -2.14 13.34
C TYR A 151 15.87 -3.35 12.44
N ILE A 152 15.21 -4.34 13.00
CA ILE A 152 14.48 -5.37 12.24
C ILE A 152 13.28 -4.68 11.60
N THR A 153 13.27 -4.54 10.27
CA THR A 153 12.20 -3.83 9.56
C THR A 153 11.36 -4.75 8.67
N ALA A 154 11.91 -5.88 8.24
CA ALA A 154 11.25 -6.90 7.44
C ALA A 154 11.11 -8.24 8.17
N GLY A 155 11.04 -8.19 9.49
CA GLY A 155 10.81 -9.38 10.32
C GLY A 155 9.32 -9.73 10.37
N HIS A 156 8.98 -10.97 10.05
CA HIS A 156 7.64 -11.50 10.20
C HIS A 156 7.57 -12.26 11.52
N TRP A 157 6.87 -11.67 12.48
CA TRP A 157 6.75 -12.18 13.84
C TRP A 157 5.62 -13.20 13.90
N ILE A 158 5.98 -14.45 14.12
CA ILE A 158 5.06 -15.58 14.24
C ILE A 158 4.82 -15.85 15.71
N THR A 159 3.55 -15.88 16.10
CA THR A 159 3.07 -16.22 17.44
C THR A 159 1.87 -17.13 17.35
N LYS A 160 1.46 -17.74 18.46
CA LYS A 160 0.18 -18.48 18.57
C LYS A 160 -0.65 -17.92 19.73
N ASP A 161 -1.92 -17.79 19.50
CA ASP A 161 -2.87 -17.48 20.57
C ASP A 161 -2.84 -18.59 21.63
N PRO A 162 -2.55 -18.26 22.91
CA PRO A 162 -2.36 -19.27 23.94
C PRO A 162 -3.64 -20.01 24.36
N GLU A 163 -4.82 -19.52 23.95
CA GLU A 163 -6.11 -20.11 24.24
C GLU A 163 -6.63 -20.98 23.10
N THR A 164 -6.43 -20.53 21.86
CA THR A 164 -7.00 -21.17 20.68
C THR A 164 -5.97 -21.93 19.83
N GLY A 165 -4.68 -21.62 19.99
CA GLY A 165 -3.61 -22.13 19.13
C GLY A 165 -3.57 -21.49 17.74
N GLN A 166 -4.42 -20.49 17.47
CA GLN A 166 -4.45 -19.78 16.20
C GLN A 166 -3.13 -19.03 15.98
N ARG A 167 -2.50 -19.29 14.82
CA ARG A 167 -1.28 -18.59 14.40
C ARG A 167 -1.62 -17.15 14.02
N ASN A 168 -0.68 -16.25 14.32
CA ASN A 168 -0.64 -14.88 13.81
C ASN A 168 0.72 -14.62 13.20
N VAL A 169 0.77 -13.96 12.07
CA VAL A 169 2.01 -13.53 11.41
C VAL A 169 1.91 -12.05 11.07
N GLY A 170 2.64 -11.22 11.80
CA GLY A 170 2.63 -9.76 11.60
C GLY A 170 4.01 -9.20 11.34
N ASN A 171 4.08 -8.10 10.61
CA ASN A 171 5.33 -7.37 10.41
C ASN A 171 5.43 -6.22 11.41
N TYR A 172 6.38 -6.31 12.33
CA TYR A 172 6.63 -5.31 13.36
C TYR A 172 8.08 -4.85 13.33
N ARG A 173 8.35 -3.59 13.72
CA ARG A 173 9.71 -3.09 13.91
C ARG A 173 10.30 -3.63 15.21
N GLY A 174 11.60 -3.95 15.19
CA GLY A 174 12.33 -4.41 16.36
C GLY A 174 13.68 -3.70 16.51
N LEU A 175 13.85 -2.86 17.54
CA LEU A 175 15.12 -2.22 17.85
C LEU A 175 16.11 -3.23 18.43
N ILE A 176 17.26 -3.44 17.78
CA ILE A 176 18.34 -4.26 18.36
C ILE A 176 18.94 -3.52 19.56
N LYS A 177 18.79 -4.10 20.74
CA LYS A 177 19.30 -3.54 22.02
C LYS A 177 20.57 -4.22 22.52
N GLY A 178 20.84 -5.40 22.00
CA GLY A 178 22.00 -6.21 22.37
C GLY A 178 22.04 -7.49 21.55
N PRO A 179 23.02 -8.36 21.80
CA PRO A 179 23.18 -9.61 21.05
C PRO A 179 22.04 -10.60 21.28
N ASP A 180 21.33 -10.50 22.40
CA ASP A 180 20.31 -11.44 22.85
C ASP A 180 18.91 -10.84 22.99
N ARG A 181 18.70 -9.57 22.63
CA ARG A 181 17.39 -8.93 22.79
C ARG A 181 17.11 -7.80 21.81
N SER A 182 15.84 -7.63 21.51
CA SER A 182 15.34 -6.47 20.75
C SER A 182 14.09 -5.87 21.40
N GLY A 183 13.81 -4.61 21.11
CA GLY A 183 12.50 -4.01 21.35
C GLY A 183 11.48 -4.55 20.34
N LEU A 184 10.21 -4.34 20.63
CA LEU A 184 9.10 -4.64 19.73
C LEU A 184 8.03 -3.57 19.91
N MET A 185 7.79 -2.75 18.87
CA MET A 185 6.77 -1.71 18.92
C MET A 185 5.37 -2.28 18.62
N THR A 186 4.48 -2.14 19.58
CA THR A 186 3.05 -2.51 19.48
C THR A 186 2.15 -1.35 19.93
N GLY A 187 2.35 -0.15 19.40
CA GLY A 187 1.69 1.09 19.85
C GLY A 187 0.17 1.17 19.68
N THR A 188 -0.47 0.12 19.20
CA THR A 188 -1.94 0.01 19.07
C THR A 188 -2.35 -1.44 19.25
N PRO A 189 -3.58 -1.74 19.69
CA PRO A 189 -4.08 -3.10 19.80
C PRO A 189 -3.86 -3.87 18.49
N GLN A 190 -3.09 -4.94 18.56
CA GLN A 190 -2.74 -5.84 17.47
C GLN A 190 -2.82 -7.27 18.00
N ASP A 191 -2.91 -8.25 17.12
CA ASP A 191 -3.09 -9.63 17.53
C ASP A 191 -1.95 -10.12 18.45
N LEU A 192 -0.71 -9.79 18.13
CA LEU A 192 0.43 -10.10 18.99
C LEU A 192 0.30 -9.48 20.39
N SER A 193 -0.11 -8.21 20.50
CA SER A 193 -0.30 -7.57 21.82
C SER A 193 -1.46 -8.18 22.60
N ASN A 194 -2.54 -8.57 21.91
CA ASN A 194 -3.66 -9.28 22.52
C ASN A 194 -3.23 -10.67 23.03
N GLN A 195 -2.41 -11.39 22.26
CA GLN A 195 -1.86 -12.68 22.66
C GLN A 195 -0.90 -12.53 23.86
N TRP A 196 -0.07 -11.47 23.87
CA TRP A 196 0.79 -11.17 25.01
C TRP A 196 -0.02 -10.90 26.29
N GLU A 197 -1.10 -10.11 26.20
CA GLU A 197 -2.00 -9.86 27.34
C GLU A 197 -2.65 -11.16 27.86
N LYS A 198 -3.00 -12.10 26.98
CA LYS A 198 -3.50 -13.41 27.37
C LYS A 198 -2.41 -14.22 28.11
N CYS A 199 -1.19 -14.27 27.56
CA CYS A 199 -0.06 -14.94 28.19
C CYS A 199 0.24 -14.36 29.57
N ARG A 200 0.22 -13.02 29.71
CA ARG A 200 0.40 -12.34 31.00
C ARG A 200 -0.64 -12.77 32.04
N ARG A 201 -1.92 -12.87 31.65
CA ARG A 201 -2.97 -13.38 32.57
C ARG A 201 -2.74 -14.85 32.97
N MET A 202 -2.08 -15.63 32.11
CA MET A 202 -1.72 -17.03 32.38
C MET A 202 -0.40 -17.18 33.16
N GLY A 203 0.33 -16.09 33.42
CA GLY A 203 1.62 -16.13 34.12
C GLY A 203 2.73 -16.81 33.31
N LYS A 204 2.72 -16.71 31.98
CA LYS A 204 3.73 -17.30 31.09
C LYS A 204 4.19 -16.28 30.03
N PRO A 205 5.43 -16.39 29.51
CA PRO A 205 5.87 -15.58 28.38
C PRO A 205 5.11 -15.96 27.10
N LEU A 206 5.11 -15.06 26.11
CA LEU A 206 4.64 -15.34 24.77
C LEU A 206 5.81 -15.87 23.93
N GLU A 207 5.70 -17.06 23.38
CA GLU A 207 6.67 -17.62 22.43
C GLU A 207 6.59 -16.92 21.09
N VAL A 208 7.73 -16.66 20.46
CA VAL A 208 7.88 -15.92 19.21
C VAL A 208 8.97 -16.51 18.33
N ALA A 209 8.71 -16.55 17.03
CA ALA A 209 9.72 -16.75 16.00
C ALA A 209 9.68 -15.57 15.01
N ILE A 210 10.83 -14.91 14.79
CA ILE A 210 10.93 -13.83 13.81
C ILE A 210 11.58 -14.39 12.54
N VAL A 211 10.86 -14.34 11.45
CA VAL A 211 11.31 -14.84 10.14
C VAL A 211 11.77 -13.69 9.27
N ILE A 212 12.96 -13.81 8.69
CA ILE A 212 13.55 -12.80 7.80
C ILE A 212 13.95 -13.49 6.50
N GLY A 213 13.53 -12.90 5.35
CA GLY A 213 13.92 -13.42 4.05
C GLY A 213 13.21 -14.73 3.68
N THR A 214 11.94 -14.67 3.40
CA THR A 214 11.11 -15.80 2.93
C THR A 214 10.57 -15.53 1.52
N VAL A 215 9.81 -16.46 0.95
CA VAL A 215 9.13 -16.24 -0.34
C VAL A 215 8.24 -14.99 -0.27
N PRO A 216 8.15 -14.17 -1.33
CA PRO A 216 7.49 -12.87 -1.28
C PRO A 216 6.05 -12.90 -0.78
N VAL A 217 5.28 -13.93 -1.13
CA VAL A 217 3.85 -14.04 -0.75
C VAL A 217 3.63 -14.10 0.76
N VAL A 218 4.57 -14.66 1.53
CA VAL A 218 4.53 -14.65 3.00
C VAL A 218 4.70 -13.23 3.53
N SER A 219 5.65 -12.47 2.97
CA SER A 219 5.86 -11.06 3.32
C SER A 219 4.63 -10.21 2.97
N TYR A 220 3.99 -10.49 1.84
CA TYR A 220 2.78 -9.77 1.43
C TYR A 220 1.60 -10.07 2.35
N ALA A 221 1.37 -11.32 2.72
CA ALA A 221 0.31 -11.70 3.66
C ALA A 221 0.56 -11.09 5.06
N ALA A 222 1.78 -11.21 5.59
CA ALA A 222 2.17 -10.72 6.93
C ALA A 222 2.06 -9.18 7.09
N THR A 223 2.05 -8.42 5.99
CA THR A 223 1.92 -6.95 6.02
C THR A 223 0.48 -6.44 5.91
N GLN A 224 -0.48 -7.32 5.62
CA GLN A 224 -1.88 -6.95 5.51
C GLN A 224 -2.61 -7.18 6.84
N LYS A 225 -3.61 -6.35 7.10
CA LYS A 225 -4.52 -6.57 8.21
C LYS A 225 -5.70 -7.40 7.71
N VAL A 226 -5.70 -8.67 8.06
CA VAL A 226 -6.78 -9.63 7.77
C VAL A 226 -7.62 -9.91 9.03
N PRO A 227 -8.83 -10.47 8.90
CA PRO A 227 -9.60 -10.92 10.05
C PRO A 227 -8.83 -11.94 10.91
N PRO A 228 -9.03 -11.93 12.25
CA PRO A 228 -8.24 -12.77 13.18
C PRO A 228 -8.40 -14.28 12.99
N ASP A 229 -9.42 -14.73 12.29
CA ASP A 229 -9.66 -16.11 11.92
C ASP A 229 -8.92 -16.58 10.66
N ILE A 230 -8.20 -15.68 9.98
CA ILE A 230 -7.40 -16.00 8.81
C ILE A 230 -5.94 -16.22 9.22
N ASP A 231 -5.41 -17.41 8.95
CA ASP A 231 -3.97 -17.71 9.05
C ASP A 231 -3.24 -17.08 7.85
N GLU A 232 -2.33 -16.15 8.09
CA GLU A 232 -1.57 -15.45 7.04
C GLU A 232 -0.69 -16.41 6.21
N ILE A 233 -0.23 -17.52 6.79
CA ILE A 233 0.50 -18.55 6.03
C ILE A 233 -0.43 -19.29 5.07
N ALA A 234 -1.65 -19.60 5.48
CA ALA A 234 -2.66 -20.19 4.60
C ALA A 234 -3.10 -19.19 3.50
N LEU A 235 -3.17 -17.90 3.83
CA LEU A 235 -3.40 -16.83 2.85
C LEU A 235 -2.25 -16.73 1.84
N ALA A 236 -1.00 -16.81 2.30
CA ALA A 236 0.18 -16.86 1.41
C ALA A 236 0.12 -18.08 0.48
N GLY A 237 -0.33 -19.24 0.99
CA GLY A 237 -0.60 -20.42 0.18
C GLY A 237 -1.65 -20.15 -0.92
N GLY A 238 -2.74 -19.46 -0.58
CA GLY A 238 -3.76 -19.03 -1.53
C GLY A 238 -3.23 -18.04 -2.59
N LEU A 239 -2.35 -17.12 -2.19
CA LEU A 239 -1.71 -16.16 -3.10
C LEU A 239 -0.82 -16.84 -4.14
N GLN A 240 -0.11 -17.90 -3.78
CA GLN A 240 0.77 -18.63 -4.70
C GLN A 240 0.13 -19.88 -5.34
N GLY A 241 -1.07 -20.28 -4.88
CA GLY A 241 -1.78 -21.46 -5.40
C GLY A 241 -1.20 -22.81 -4.97
N ALA A 242 -0.38 -22.83 -3.90
CA ALA A 242 0.22 -24.04 -3.33
C ALA A 242 0.57 -23.83 -1.85
N PRO A 243 0.63 -24.89 -1.03
CA PRO A 243 0.97 -24.76 0.38
C PRO A 243 2.37 -24.20 0.59
N VAL A 244 2.55 -23.40 1.66
CA VAL A 244 3.88 -22.97 2.12
C VAL A 244 4.49 -24.11 2.95
N PRO A 245 5.71 -24.59 2.61
CA PRO A 245 6.39 -25.59 3.45
C PRO A 245 6.82 -24.96 4.78
N MET A 246 6.48 -25.59 5.90
CA MET A 246 6.81 -25.13 7.26
C MET A 246 7.67 -26.17 7.99
N ILE A 247 8.55 -25.72 8.85
CA ILE A 247 9.40 -26.55 9.72
C ILE A 247 9.23 -26.13 11.18
N LYS A 248 9.33 -27.08 12.11
CA LYS A 248 9.30 -26.77 13.55
C LYS A 248 10.51 -25.98 14.00
N CYS A 249 10.29 -25.01 14.86
CA CYS A 249 11.33 -24.31 15.60
C CYS A 249 12.13 -25.26 16.52
N LYS A 250 13.30 -24.83 16.96
CA LYS A 250 14.19 -25.63 17.85
C LYS A 250 13.89 -25.44 19.32
N THR A 251 13.44 -24.25 19.73
CA THR A 251 13.34 -23.85 21.14
C THR A 251 11.96 -23.37 21.56
N VAL A 252 11.04 -23.17 20.63
CA VAL A 252 9.65 -22.72 20.87
C VAL A 252 8.66 -23.61 20.11
N ASP A 253 7.42 -23.72 20.59
CA ASP A 253 6.37 -24.54 19.95
C ASP A 253 5.69 -23.79 18.80
N LEU A 254 6.50 -23.38 17.84
CA LEU A 254 6.09 -22.66 16.63
C LEU A 254 6.62 -23.36 15.37
N GLU A 255 6.02 -23.01 14.24
CA GLU A 255 6.49 -23.42 12.92
C GLU A 255 6.81 -22.16 12.08
N VAL A 256 7.83 -22.27 11.23
CA VAL A 256 8.34 -21.21 10.37
C VAL A 256 8.47 -21.71 8.92
N PRO A 257 8.42 -20.83 7.91
CA PRO A 257 8.68 -21.23 6.53
C PRO A 257 10.06 -21.90 6.39
N ALA A 258 10.07 -23.11 5.85
CA ALA A 258 11.24 -24.00 5.83
C ALA A 258 12.43 -23.48 5.00
N THR A 259 12.21 -22.48 4.12
CA THR A 259 13.23 -21.91 3.23
C THR A 259 13.60 -20.46 3.58
N SER A 260 13.24 -20.01 4.78
CA SER A 260 13.62 -18.67 5.29
C SER A 260 15.14 -18.50 5.35
N GLU A 261 15.63 -17.29 5.12
CA GLU A 261 17.07 -17.00 5.21
C GLU A 261 17.54 -17.02 6.65
N ILE A 262 16.77 -16.41 7.58
CA ILE A 262 17.11 -16.32 9.00
C ILE A 262 15.83 -16.49 9.84
N VAL A 263 15.92 -17.20 10.94
CA VAL A 263 14.88 -17.34 11.96
C VAL A 263 15.48 -17.03 13.34
N LEU A 264 14.83 -16.15 14.07
CA LEU A 264 15.18 -15.78 15.44
C LEU A 264 14.08 -16.30 16.36
N GLU A 265 14.39 -17.29 17.19
CA GLU A 265 13.44 -17.91 18.10
C GLU A 265 13.63 -17.37 19.52
N GLY A 266 12.56 -17.13 20.24
CA GLY A 266 12.64 -16.62 21.59
C GLY A 266 11.28 -16.38 22.24
N ILE A 267 11.29 -15.51 23.24
CA ILE A 267 10.12 -15.19 24.05
C ILE A 267 9.94 -13.68 24.21
N ILE A 268 8.71 -13.27 24.46
CA ILE A 268 8.39 -11.94 24.97
C ILE A 268 7.95 -12.12 26.43
N PRO A 269 8.79 -11.71 27.41
CA PRO A 269 8.45 -11.77 28.83
C PRO A 269 7.23 -10.91 29.14
N THR A 270 6.50 -11.29 30.19
CA THR A 270 5.28 -10.60 30.64
C THR A 270 5.47 -9.81 31.92
N GLU A 271 6.68 -9.85 32.50
CA GLU A 271 7.03 -9.25 33.77
C GLU A 271 7.56 -7.82 33.63
N TYR A 272 8.05 -7.46 32.44
CA TYR A 272 8.63 -6.13 32.21
C TYR A 272 8.50 -5.66 30.76
N MET A 273 8.63 -4.36 30.57
CA MET A 273 8.73 -3.65 29.30
C MET A 273 9.93 -2.71 29.36
N GLU A 274 10.46 -2.32 28.20
CA GLU A 274 11.58 -1.38 28.11
C GLU A 274 11.27 -0.25 27.13
N GLU A 275 12.00 0.86 27.21
CA GLU A 275 11.91 1.92 26.21
C GLU A 275 12.40 1.46 24.84
N GLU A 276 11.70 1.85 23.79
CA GLU A 276 11.99 1.60 22.37
C GLU A 276 11.83 2.89 21.56
N GLY A 277 12.63 3.07 20.54
CA GLY A 277 12.68 4.28 19.73
C GLY A 277 13.88 5.18 20.07
N PRO A 278 14.05 6.30 19.34
CA PRO A 278 13.22 6.78 18.26
C PRO A 278 13.35 5.97 16.96
N TYR A 279 12.38 6.13 16.06
CA TYR A 279 12.36 5.44 14.77
C TYR A 279 11.67 6.28 13.67
N GLY A 280 12.24 6.26 12.45
CA GLY A 280 11.66 6.90 11.28
C GLY A 280 10.46 6.12 10.74
N GLU A 281 9.25 6.61 11.04
CA GLU A 281 8.01 5.94 10.65
C GLU A 281 7.56 6.22 9.22
N SER A 282 6.79 5.29 8.67
CA SER A 282 6.24 5.36 7.32
C SER A 282 5.24 6.51 7.09
N MET A 283 4.75 7.13 8.15
CA MET A 283 3.93 8.33 8.07
C MET A 283 4.75 9.62 7.81
N GLY A 284 6.07 9.52 7.79
CA GLY A 284 6.97 10.60 7.41
C GLY A 284 7.61 11.38 8.54
N TYR A 285 7.40 10.97 9.80
CA TYR A 285 7.98 11.61 10.98
C TYR A 285 8.76 10.61 11.82
N ILE A 286 9.67 11.13 12.63
CA ILE A 286 10.36 10.32 13.64
C ILE A 286 9.43 10.09 14.81
N ASP A 287 9.15 8.82 15.10
CA ASP A 287 8.38 8.40 16.26
C ASP A 287 9.26 8.50 17.51
N PRO A 288 8.83 9.19 18.55
CA PRO A 288 9.63 9.35 19.76
C PRO A 288 9.76 8.02 20.51
N ARG A 289 10.64 8.01 21.50
CA ARG A 289 10.82 6.89 22.40
C ARG A 289 9.56 6.64 23.23
N THR A 290 9.19 5.36 23.37
CA THR A 290 8.04 4.93 24.17
C THR A 290 8.31 3.59 24.85
N LEU A 291 7.49 3.25 25.85
CA LEU A 291 7.54 1.95 26.51
C LEU A 291 6.98 0.87 25.58
N SER A 292 7.74 -0.21 25.40
CA SER A 292 7.43 -1.27 24.44
C SER A 292 7.79 -2.66 24.95
N LEU A 293 7.28 -3.69 24.28
CA LEU A 293 7.61 -5.08 24.57
C LEU A 293 9.08 -5.37 24.26
N VAL A 294 9.60 -6.42 24.86
CA VAL A 294 10.98 -6.89 24.67
C VAL A 294 10.94 -8.32 24.16
N PHE A 295 11.73 -8.60 23.14
CA PHE A 295 11.99 -9.95 22.66
C PHE A 295 13.35 -10.42 23.20
N GLU A 296 13.38 -11.57 23.86
CA GLU A 296 14.58 -12.27 24.29
C GLU A 296 14.88 -13.43 23.35
N LEU A 297 16.05 -13.40 22.73
CA LEU A 297 16.55 -14.41 21.81
C LEU A 297 16.98 -15.68 22.55
N LYS A 298 16.57 -16.85 22.06
CA LYS A 298 16.95 -18.17 22.59
C LYS A 298 17.69 -19.05 21.56
N CYS A 299 17.38 -18.84 20.27
CA CYS A 299 18.02 -19.58 19.18
C CYS A 299 18.03 -18.73 17.91
N VAL A 300 19.09 -18.88 17.14
CA VAL A 300 19.19 -18.42 15.76
C VAL A 300 19.31 -19.64 14.87
N THR A 301 18.51 -19.72 13.82
CA THR A 301 18.74 -20.65 12.72
C THR A 301 18.81 -19.88 11.41
N HIS A 302 19.67 -20.29 10.48
CA HIS A 302 19.81 -19.58 9.23
C HIS A 302 20.40 -20.44 8.11
N ARG A 303 20.26 -19.98 6.88
CA ARG A 303 20.94 -20.53 5.71
C ARG A 303 22.42 -20.17 5.72
N LYS A 304 23.24 -20.97 5.07
CA LYS A 304 24.64 -20.59 4.77
C LYS A 304 24.67 -19.34 3.90
N ASN A 305 25.54 -18.38 4.26
CA ASN A 305 25.62 -17.07 3.61
C ASN A 305 24.24 -16.38 3.53
N PRO A 306 23.62 -16.08 4.65
CA PRO A 306 22.24 -15.61 4.70
C PRO A 306 22.07 -14.22 4.09
N ILE A 307 20.83 -13.91 3.72
CA ILE A 307 20.42 -12.59 3.24
C ILE A 307 19.54 -11.94 4.30
N TRP A 308 20.00 -10.86 4.88
CA TRP A 308 19.17 -10.00 5.72
C TRP A 308 18.28 -9.14 4.85
N VAL A 309 16.99 -9.20 5.03
CA VAL A 309 16.03 -8.34 4.32
C VAL A 309 15.65 -7.17 5.20
N SER A 310 15.72 -5.97 4.64
CA SER A 310 15.22 -4.73 5.25
C SER A 310 14.26 -4.02 4.32
N ILE A 311 13.25 -3.37 4.89
CA ILE A 311 12.27 -2.55 4.16
C ILE A 311 12.58 -1.08 4.36
N ILE A 312 12.47 -0.29 3.30
CA ILE A 312 12.44 1.18 3.41
C ILE A 312 11.09 1.60 3.98
N SER A 313 11.14 2.17 5.19
CA SER A 313 10.04 2.90 5.80
C SER A 313 10.49 4.34 6.01
N GLN A 314 9.75 5.29 5.46
CA GLN A 314 10.09 6.72 5.48
C GLN A 314 8.87 7.56 5.09
N VAL A 315 9.04 8.89 5.03
CA VAL A 315 8.07 9.73 4.34
C VAL A 315 7.80 9.18 2.93
N THR A 316 6.53 8.98 2.63
CA THR A 316 6.10 8.33 1.38
C THR A 316 6.49 9.15 0.13
N PRO A 317 6.71 8.53 -1.03
CA PRO A 317 6.62 7.08 -1.28
C PRO A 317 7.74 6.28 -0.62
N SER A 318 7.45 5.03 -0.30
CA SER A 318 8.40 4.10 0.31
C SER A 318 8.05 2.65 -0.05
N GLU A 319 8.92 1.71 0.24
CA GLU A 319 8.64 0.29 0.04
C GLU A 319 7.49 -0.18 0.95
N SER A 320 7.46 0.26 2.21
CA SER A 320 6.40 -0.09 3.15
C SER A 320 5.03 0.47 2.75
N SER A 321 4.98 1.66 2.14
CA SER A 321 3.73 2.21 1.61
C SER A 321 3.21 1.41 0.42
N LYS A 322 4.10 1.00 -0.49
CA LYS A 322 3.74 0.24 -1.68
C LYS A 322 3.19 -1.15 -1.32
N ILE A 323 3.90 -1.92 -0.49
CA ILE A 323 3.46 -3.27 -0.10
C ILE A 323 2.08 -3.24 0.57
N LYS A 324 1.81 -2.21 1.37
CA LYS A 324 0.53 -2.02 2.02
C LYS A 324 -0.57 -1.63 1.03
N ALA A 325 -0.31 -0.67 0.14
CA ALA A 325 -1.29 -0.20 -0.84
C ALA A 325 -1.77 -1.31 -1.75
N MET A 326 -0.87 -2.14 -2.24
CA MET A 326 -1.17 -3.19 -3.22
C MET A 326 -2.17 -4.24 -2.69
N GLY A 327 -2.11 -4.60 -1.41
CA GLY A 327 -3.09 -5.52 -0.81
C GLY A 327 -4.34 -4.81 -0.29
N MET A 328 -4.17 -3.72 0.47
CA MET A 328 -5.25 -3.07 1.21
C MET A 328 -6.37 -2.52 0.33
N SER A 329 -6.05 -1.99 -0.85
CA SER A 329 -7.06 -1.51 -1.82
C SER A 329 -8.06 -2.60 -2.15
N THR A 330 -7.58 -3.81 -2.42
CA THR A 330 -8.43 -4.97 -2.73
C THR A 330 -9.23 -5.45 -1.52
N LEU A 331 -8.62 -5.46 -0.33
CA LEU A 331 -9.32 -5.86 0.90
C LEU A 331 -10.51 -4.93 1.19
N ILE A 332 -10.33 -3.62 1.04
CA ILE A 332 -11.40 -2.63 1.21
C ILE A 332 -12.49 -2.85 0.15
N LYS A 333 -12.14 -3.01 -1.13
CA LYS A 333 -13.10 -3.28 -2.21
C LYS A 333 -13.95 -4.52 -1.90
N ARG A 334 -13.30 -5.64 -1.51
CA ARG A 334 -14.01 -6.86 -1.14
C ARG A 334 -14.95 -6.65 0.05
N TYR A 335 -14.52 -5.89 1.05
CA TYR A 335 -15.36 -5.54 2.20
C TYR A 335 -16.60 -4.75 1.76
N LEU A 336 -16.45 -3.75 0.90
CA LEU A 336 -17.56 -2.95 0.39
C LEU A 336 -18.58 -3.81 -0.38
N ILE A 337 -18.10 -4.70 -1.25
CA ILE A 337 -18.95 -5.64 -1.99
C ILE A 337 -19.72 -6.55 -1.02
N LYS A 338 -19.05 -7.10 0.01
CA LYS A 338 -19.70 -7.91 1.05
C LYS A 338 -20.74 -7.13 1.90
N LYS A 339 -20.60 -5.79 1.97
CA LYS A 339 -21.59 -4.90 2.59
C LYS A 339 -22.75 -4.53 1.68
N GLY A 340 -22.79 -5.03 0.43
CA GLY A 340 -23.85 -4.79 -0.54
C GLY A 340 -23.65 -3.55 -1.44
N PHE A 341 -22.43 -2.99 -1.49
CA PHE A 341 -22.09 -1.89 -2.39
C PHE A 341 -21.55 -2.42 -3.73
N ASP A 342 -22.38 -3.13 -4.49
CA ASP A 342 -22.01 -3.72 -5.79
C ASP A 342 -21.74 -2.68 -6.88
N SER A 343 -22.15 -1.43 -6.65
CA SER A 343 -21.89 -0.28 -7.53
C SER A 343 -20.43 0.18 -7.51
N VAL A 344 -19.64 -0.27 -6.53
CA VAL A 344 -18.22 0.07 -6.42
C VAL A 344 -17.43 -0.61 -7.53
N HIS A 345 -16.82 0.21 -8.38
CA HIS A 345 -15.98 -0.25 -9.48
C HIS A 345 -14.57 -0.57 -9.01
N ASP A 346 -13.91 0.36 -8.31
CA ASP A 346 -12.57 0.14 -7.78
C ASP A 346 -12.28 1.01 -6.54
N VAL A 347 -11.25 0.61 -5.77
CA VAL A 347 -10.75 1.34 -4.60
C VAL A 347 -9.23 1.46 -4.73
N HIS A 348 -8.70 2.65 -4.47
CA HIS A 348 -7.27 2.90 -4.50
C HIS A 348 -6.82 3.75 -3.32
N LEU A 349 -5.70 3.36 -2.72
CA LEU A 349 -5.00 4.18 -1.74
C LEU A 349 -4.02 5.06 -2.51
N ILE A 350 -4.29 6.37 -2.51
CA ILE A 350 -3.51 7.33 -3.30
C ILE A 350 -2.10 7.46 -2.73
N GLU A 351 -1.10 7.12 -3.53
CA GLU A 351 0.29 7.44 -3.22
C GLU A 351 0.59 8.91 -3.53
N PRO A 352 1.46 9.52 -2.76
CA PRO A 352 2.28 8.97 -1.68
C PRO A 352 1.60 8.91 -0.29
N LEU A 353 0.31 9.14 -0.18
CA LEU A 353 -0.44 9.30 1.07
C LEU A 353 -0.98 7.97 1.63
N VAL A 354 -0.17 6.91 1.53
CA VAL A 354 -0.49 5.56 1.99
C VAL A 354 0.23 5.30 3.30
N ASN A 355 -0.42 5.32 4.37
CA ASN A 355 -0.11 4.73 5.68
C ASN A 355 -0.96 5.39 6.76
N LEU A 356 -1.27 4.62 7.79
CA LEU A 356 -2.07 5.03 8.95
C LEU A 356 -3.07 6.16 8.63
N ARG A 357 -4.28 5.80 8.24
CA ARG A 357 -5.34 6.67 7.69
C ARG A 357 -4.99 7.23 6.30
N PRO A 358 -4.85 6.35 5.31
CA PRO A 358 -4.53 6.77 3.94
C PRO A 358 -5.60 7.69 3.36
N TYR A 359 -5.20 8.40 2.31
CA TYR A 359 -6.10 9.02 1.37
C TYR A 359 -6.67 7.91 0.46
N VAL A 360 -7.98 7.70 0.52
CA VAL A 360 -8.67 6.64 -0.23
C VAL A 360 -9.54 7.27 -1.31
N ALA A 361 -9.37 6.85 -2.55
CA ALA A 361 -10.29 7.14 -3.64
C ALA A 361 -11.12 5.89 -3.95
N VAL A 362 -12.41 6.07 -4.17
CA VAL A 362 -13.33 5.01 -4.59
C VAL A 362 -14.10 5.46 -5.81
N SER A 363 -14.07 4.66 -6.87
CA SER A 363 -14.92 4.87 -8.06
C SER A 363 -16.13 3.97 -8.01
N LEU A 364 -17.29 4.55 -8.36
CA LEU A 364 -18.55 3.82 -8.35
C LEU A 364 -19.50 4.33 -9.43
N LYS A 365 -20.39 3.44 -9.87
CA LYS A 365 -21.56 3.79 -10.66
C LYS A 365 -22.74 3.97 -9.71
N LYS A 366 -22.88 5.18 -9.14
CA LYS A 366 -23.88 5.43 -8.12
C LYS A 366 -25.29 5.15 -8.59
N ARG A 367 -26.11 4.58 -7.72
CA ARG A 367 -27.54 4.31 -7.94
C ARG A 367 -28.44 5.48 -7.48
N ASN A 368 -27.94 6.29 -6.54
CA ASN A 368 -28.59 7.48 -5.99
C ASN A 368 -27.57 8.37 -5.28
N ASP A 369 -27.97 9.59 -4.92
CA ASP A 369 -27.06 10.59 -4.33
C ASP A 369 -26.64 10.29 -2.89
N GLN A 370 -27.27 9.34 -2.20
CA GLN A 370 -26.86 8.94 -0.85
C GLN A 370 -25.82 7.80 -0.85
N GLU A 371 -25.75 7.06 -1.94
CA GLU A 371 -24.86 5.90 -2.02
C GLU A 371 -23.37 6.24 -1.87
N PRO A 372 -22.82 7.32 -2.49
CA PRO A 372 -21.42 7.71 -2.27
C PRO A 372 -21.10 7.92 -0.79
N TRP A 373 -22.01 8.53 -0.02
CA TRP A 373 -21.86 8.74 1.41
C TRP A 373 -21.85 7.43 2.20
N GLY A 374 -22.73 6.50 1.86
CA GLY A 374 -22.76 5.17 2.46
C GLY A 374 -21.46 4.38 2.21
N VAL A 375 -20.97 4.41 0.97
CA VAL A 375 -19.70 3.77 0.58
C VAL A 375 -18.53 4.39 1.34
N MET A 376 -18.41 5.71 1.39
CA MET A 376 -17.33 6.39 2.10
C MET A 376 -17.38 6.13 3.61
N GLN A 377 -18.57 6.12 4.22
CA GLN A 377 -18.73 5.75 5.63
C GLN A 377 -18.30 4.31 5.88
N ALA A 378 -18.69 3.36 5.03
CA ALA A 378 -18.27 1.97 5.14
C ALA A 378 -16.75 1.81 5.03
N ILE A 379 -16.06 2.64 4.23
CA ILE A 379 -14.59 2.66 4.20
C ILE A 379 -14.02 3.09 5.56
N LEU A 380 -14.61 4.07 6.24
CA LEU A 380 -14.19 4.45 7.58
C LEU A 380 -14.45 3.35 8.62
N ASP A 381 -15.54 2.60 8.44
CA ASP A 381 -15.95 1.51 9.34
C ASP A 381 -15.10 0.24 9.13
N TYR A 382 -14.33 0.15 8.05
CA TYR A 382 -13.38 -0.94 7.82
C TYR A 382 -12.32 -1.03 8.93
N GLY A 383 -11.97 0.10 9.52
CA GLY A 383 -11.10 0.15 10.69
C GLY A 383 -10.60 1.55 11.01
N ASP A 384 -10.23 1.76 12.27
CA ASP A 384 -9.80 3.06 12.80
C ASP A 384 -8.58 3.66 12.11
N ARG A 385 -7.84 2.83 11.37
CA ARG A 385 -6.62 3.23 10.65
C ARG A 385 -6.85 3.53 9.17
N VAL A 386 -8.10 3.63 8.72
CA VAL A 386 -8.44 3.87 7.31
C VAL A 386 -9.11 5.22 7.15
N GLY A 387 -8.77 5.94 6.09
CA GLY A 387 -9.49 7.09 5.60
C GLY A 387 -9.29 8.38 6.40
N LYS A 388 -8.14 9.04 6.30
CA LYS A 388 -8.01 10.46 6.68
C LYS A 388 -8.83 11.34 5.73
N MET A 389 -8.72 11.03 4.44
CA MET A 389 -9.55 11.58 3.38
C MET A 389 -10.14 10.41 2.59
N VAL A 390 -11.44 10.46 2.31
CA VAL A 390 -12.11 9.49 1.45
C VAL A 390 -12.87 10.25 0.37
N VAL A 391 -12.58 9.95 -0.88
CA VAL A 391 -13.18 10.64 -2.03
C VAL A 391 -13.92 9.62 -2.90
N ALA A 392 -15.19 9.89 -3.14
CA ALA A 392 -15.99 9.13 -4.09
C ALA A 392 -16.03 9.86 -5.43
N VAL A 393 -15.76 9.14 -6.51
CA VAL A 393 -15.80 9.64 -7.89
C VAL A 393 -16.60 8.71 -8.79
N ASP A 394 -17.03 9.21 -9.95
CA ASP A 394 -17.66 8.38 -10.97
C ASP A 394 -16.63 7.44 -11.64
N GLU A 395 -17.12 6.42 -12.35
CA GLU A 395 -16.34 5.38 -13.02
C GLU A 395 -15.44 5.89 -14.16
N ASP A 396 -15.63 7.13 -14.60
CA ASP A 396 -14.86 7.78 -15.66
C ASP A 396 -13.57 8.48 -15.14
N ILE A 397 -13.32 8.45 -13.84
CA ILE A 397 -12.13 9.04 -13.22
C ILE A 397 -11.13 7.95 -12.89
N ASN A 398 -9.90 8.12 -13.38
CA ASN A 398 -8.79 7.25 -13.01
C ASN A 398 -8.36 7.52 -11.55
N ILE A 399 -8.80 6.67 -10.62
CA ILE A 399 -8.48 6.82 -9.19
C ILE A 399 -7.03 6.51 -8.85
N LYS A 400 -6.24 5.96 -9.78
CA LYS A 400 -4.79 5.74 -9.62
C LYS A 400 -3.98 6.99 -9.94
N ASP A 401 -4.59 7.97 -10.61
CA ASP A 401 -4.00 9.27 -10.88
C ASP A 401 -4.52 10.33 -9.88
N PRO A 402 -3.66 10.82 -8.96
CA PRO A 402 -4.04 11.88 -8.01
C PRO A 402 -4.50 13.18 -8.68
N VAL A 403 -4.00 13.47 -9.88
CA VAL A 403 -4.39 14.67 -10.63
C VAL A 403 -5.83 14.53 -11.13
N ALA A 404 -6.19 13.37 -11.68
CA ALA A 404 -7.56 13.07 -12.10
C ALA A 404 -8.56 13.14 -10.94
N VAL A 405 -8.21 12.59 -9.78
CA VAL A 405 -9.03 12.67 -8.57
C VAL A 405 -9.19 14.12 -8.10
N THR A 406 -8.10 14.88 -8.06
CA THR A 406 -8.14 16.30 -7.67
C THR A 406 -8.95 17.14 -8.66
N TRP A 407 -8.87 16.82 -9.95
CA TRP A 407 -9.71 17.43 -10.98
C TRP A 407 -11.20 17.19 -10.70
N ALA A 408 -11.58 15.95 -10.37
CA ALA A 408 -12.97 15.62 -10.04
C ALA A 408 -13.45 16.39 -8.79
N ILE A 409 -12.63 16.47 -7.74
CA ILE A 409 -12.94 17.26 -6.54
C ILE A 409 -13.19 18.73 -6.93
N THR A 410 -12.32 19.31 -7.76
CA THR A 410 -12.38 20.73 -8.12
C THR A 410 -13.61 21.05 -8.98
N HIS A 411 -13.98 20.16 -9.91
CA HIS A 411 -14.99 20.46 -10.94
C HIS A 411 -16.35 19.81 -10.70
N ARG A 412 -16.43 18.76 -9.86
CA ARG A 412 -17.67 18.01 -9.60
C ARG A 412 -18.20 18.16 -8.19
N SER A 413 -17.56 18.95 -7.32
CA SER A 413 -18.03 19.16 -5.95
C SER A 413 -18.18 20.63 -5.58
N GLN A 414 -19.05 20.88 -4.60
CA GLN A 414 -19.23 22.16 -3.92
C GLN A 414 -18.90 21.96 -2.42
N PRO A 415 -17.81 22.52 -1.89
CA PRO A 415 -17.34 22.19 -0.55
C PRO A 415 -18.39 22.27 0.55
N HIS A 416 -19.28 23.25 0.51
CA HIS A 416 -20.32 23.41 1.53
C HIS A 416 -21.46 22.38 1.46
N LYS A 417 -21.51 21.56 0.39
CA LYS A 417 -22.54 20.52 0.20
C LYS A 417 -21.95 19.12 0.11
N ASP A 418 -20.78 19.02 -0.52
CA ASP A 418 -20.19 17.76 -0.95
C ASP A 418 -18.99 17.34 -0.09
N PHE A 419 -18.72 18.10 1.00
CA PHE A 419 -17.72 17.76 2.00
C PHE A 419 -18.38 17.53 3.35
N LYS A 420 -17.97 16.44 4.02
CA LYS A 420 -18.46 16.12 5.35
C LYS A 420 -17.27 15.84 6.27
N ILE A 421 -17.16 16.59 7.35
CA ILE A 421 -16.18 16.36 8.40
C ILE A 421 -16.74 15.33 9.37
N ILE A 422 -15.97 14.28 9.63
CA ILE A 422 -16.27 13.27 10.66
C ILE A 422 -15.32 13.51 11.83
N PRO A 423 -15.77 14.15 12.92
CA PRO A 423 -14.95 14.42 14.10
C PRO A 423 -14.79 13.16 14.96
N ASP A 424 -14.05 13.30 16.05
CA ASP A 424 -13.97 12.36 17.16
C ASP A 424 -13.49 10.94 16.77
N ARG A 425 -12.63 10.88 15.76
CA ARG A 425 -11.96 9.63 15.39
C ARG A 425 -10.86 9.33 16.42
N PRO A 426 -10.70 8.06 16.84
CA PRO A 426 -9.62 7.67 17.75
C PRO A 426 -8.26 8.11 17.20
N PHE A 427 -7.34 8.56 18.07
CA PHE A 427 -5.97 8.77 17.64
C PHE A 427 -5.37 7.47 17.10
N GLY A 428 -4.75 7.59 15.93
CA GLY A 428 -3.82 6.59 15.43
C GLY A 428 -2.39 7.02 15.74
N ALA A 429 -1.41 6.20 15.38
CA ALA A 429 -0.01 6.60 15.32
C ALA A 429 0.20 7.57 14.12
N THR A 430 -0.47 8.71 14.15
CA THR A 430 -0.38 9.77 13.15
C THR A 430 0.47 10.92 13.69
N PRO A 431 1.07 11.77 12.84
CA PRO A 431 1.83 12.93 13.30
C PRO A 431 1.03 13.83 14.23
N ILE A 432 -0.27 14.00 13.99
CA ILE A 432 -1.17 14.78 14.85
C ILE A 432 -1.32 14.11 16.21
N GLY A 433 -1.53 12.79 16.25
CA GLY A 433 -1.61 12.02 17.50
C GLY A 433 -0.31 12.07 18.30
N MET A 434 0.84 12.05 17.65
CA MET A 434 2.16 12.15 18.29
C MET A 434 2.35 13.49 19.03
N VAL A 435 1.84 14.57 18.48
CA VAL A 435 1.99 15.93 19.07
C VAL A 435 0.79 16.40 19.86
N ALA A 436 -0.27 15.62 19.95
CA ALA A 436 -1.52 16.04 20.62
C ALA A 436 -1.30 16.40 22.10
N THR A 437 -0.43 15.67 22.79
CA THR A 437 -0.09 15.92 24.20
C THR A 437 1.04 16.94 24.41
N HIS A 438 1.66 17.44 23.33
CA HIS A 438 2.73 18.42 23.46
C HIS A 438 2.18 19.77 23.93
N PRO A 439 2.85 20.49 24.86
CA PRO A 439 2.35 21.77 25.40
C PRO A 439 2.06 22.85 24.35
N SER A 440 2.72 22.82 23.20
CA SER A 440 2.47 23.73 22.06
C SER A 440 1.39 23.22 21.09
N SER A 441 0.79 22.06 21.35
CA SER A 441 -0.22 21.49 20.46
C SER A 441 -1.49 22.35 20.46
N ARG A 442 -2.06 22.53 19.27
CA ARG A 442 -3.39 23.14 19.08
C ARG A 442 -4.45 22.08 18.77
N TYR A 443 -4.06 20.81 18.82
CA TYR A 443 -4.95 19.68 18.53
C TYR A 443 -5.59 19.18 19.83
N ASP A 444 -6.89 18.94 19.77
CA ASP A 444 -7.64 18.25 20.81
C ASP A 444 -7.27 16.77 20.83
N ASN A 445 -7.76 16.03 21.82
CA ASN A 445 -7.47 14.60 22.00
C ASN A 445 -8.20 13.68 20.98
N CYS A 446 -8.57 14.19 19.83
CA CYS A 446 -9.21 13.41 18.77
C CYS A 446 -8.72 13.80 17.37
N GLU A 447 -8.83 12.88 16.45
CA GLU A 447 -8.64 13.15 15.03
C GLU A 447 -9.98 13.30 14.31
N SER A 448 -9.92 13.77 13.07
CA SER A 448 -11.06 13.83 12.18
C SER A 448 -10.74 13.23 10.82
N SER A 449 -11.77 12.84 10.09
CA SER A 449 -11.70 12.45 8.69
C SER A 449 -12.55 13.37 7.84
N VAL A 450 -12.27 13.47 6.55
CA VAL A 450 -13.12 14.16 5.59
C VAL A 450 -13.62 13.18 4.53
N LEU A 451 -14.92 13.23 4.26
CA LEU A 451 -15.57 12.55 3.15
C LEU A 451 -15.87 13.59 2.07
N ILE A 452 -15.57 13.27 0.82
CA ILE A 452 -15.74 14.17 -0.33
C ILE A 452 -16.52 13.43 -1.43
N ASP A 453 -17.73 13.88 -1.71
CA ASP A 453 -18.47 13.40 -2.84
C ASP A 453 -18.13 14.20 -4.10
N ALA A 454 -17.23 13.69 -4.90
CA ALA A 454 -16.83 14.24 -6.20
C ALA A 454 -17.47 13.50 -7.38
N THR A 455 -18.63 12.86 -7.16
CA THR A 455 -19.46 12.34 -8.26
C THR A 455 -20.27 13.46 -8.91
N ARG A 456 -20.78 13.24 -10.11
CA ARG A 456 -21.68 14.19 -10.79
C ARG A 456 -23.05 14.19 -10.12
N LYS A 457 -23.61 15.37 -9.85
CA LYS A 457 -24.93 15.57 -9.22
C LYS A 457 -25.99 16.00 -10.22
N ALA A 458 -25.64 16.17 -11.50
CA ALA A 458 -26.51 16.55 -12.58
C ALA A 458 -25.97 16.00 -13.90
N ASP A 459 -26.73 16.17 -14.95
CA ASP A 459 -26.28 15.91 -16.32
C ASP A 459 -25.30 17.01 -16.74
N PHE A 460 -24.00 16.71 -16.59
CA PHE A 460 -22.96 17.58 -17.11
C PHE A 460 -22.84 17.44 -18.64
N PRO A 461 -22.39 18.49 -19.33
CA PRO A 461 -21.97 18.35 -20.71
C PRO A 461 -20.78 17.38 -20.82
N PRO A 462 -20.53 16.81 -22.01
CA PRO A 462 -19.34 16.02 -22.24
C PRO A 462 -18.06 16.80 -21.95
N LEU A 463 -17.01 16.08 -21.57
CA LEU A 463 -15.70 16.69 -21.44
C LEU A 463 -15.22 17.24 -22.80
N SER A 464 -14.40 18.28 -22.74
CA SER A 464 -13.81 18.93 -23.93
C SER A 464 -12.72 18.06 -24.56
N LEU A 465 -13.11 16.86 -24.99
CA LEU A 465 -12.31 15.92 -25.76
C LEU A 465 -13.07 15.55 -27.04
N PRO A 466 -12.37 15.28 -28.16
CA PRO A 466 -13.05 14.76 -29.35
C PRO A 466 -13.82 13.49 -29.05
N LYS A 467 -14.91 13.19 -29.73
CA LYS A 467 -15.64 11.93 -29.59
C LYS A 467 -14.71 10.73 -29.80
N LYS A 468 -15.01 9.61 -29.12
CA LYS A 468 -14.14 8.42 -29.04
C LYS A 468 -13.70 7.91 -30.42
N GLU A 469 -14.61 7.89 -31.40
CA GLU A 469 -14.33 7.45 -32.75
C GLU A 469 -13.23 8.26 -33.44
N TYR A 470 -13.17 9.56 -33.21
CA TYR A 470 -12.13 10.43 -33.79
C TYR A 470 -10.79 10.18 -33.11
N MET A 471 -10.78 9.96 -31.78
CA MET A 471 -9.54 9.67 -31.05
C MET A 471 -8.99 8.28 -31.37
N VAL A 472 -9.86 7.28 -31.58
CA VAL A 472 -9.44 5.96 -32.04
C VAL A 472 -8.78 6.07 -33.42
N ARG A 473 -9.41 6.78 -34.34
CA ARG A 473 -8.80 7.00 -35.66
C ARG A 473 -7.48 7.79 -35.59
N ALA A 474 -7.43 8.79 -34.72
CA ALA A 474 -6.19 9.56 -34.48
C ALA A 474 -5.07 8.67 -33.92
N LYS A 475 -5.40 7.72 -33.05
CA LYS A 475 -4.43 6.75 -32.52
C LYS A 475 -3.87 5.83 -33.62
N GLU A 476 -4.72 5.34 -34.52
CA GLU A 476 -4.27 4.55 -35.68
C GLU A 476 -3.30 5.38 -36.55
N LEU A 477 -3.65 6.64 -36.84
CA LEU A 477 -2.77 7.55 -37.59
C LEU A 477 -1.45 7.82 -36.84
N TRP A 478 -1.49 7.94 -35.52
CA TRP A 478 -0.29 8.10 -34.69
C TRP A 478 0.68 6.94 -34.87
N GLU A 479 0.15 5.71 -34.86
CA GLU A 479 0.92 4.49 -35.06
C GLU A 479 1.44 4.39 -36.51
N GLU A 480 0.60 4.69 -37.52
CA GLU A 480 1.00 4.74 -38.94
C GLU A 480 2.13 5.75 -39.20
N LEU A 481 2.15 6.87 -38.49
CA LEU A 481 3.17 7.92 -38.59
C LEU A 481 4.46 7.58 -37.81
N GLY A 482 4.52 6.47 -37.10
CA GLY A 482 5.68 6.07 -36.32
C GLY A 482 5.99 7.00 -35.15
N LEU A 483 4.99 7.68 -34.60
CA LEU A 483 5.13 8.59 -33.46
C LEU A 483 5.39 7.79 -32.16
N PRO A 484 5.84 8.41 -31.06
CA PRO A 484 6.16 7.72 -29.83
C PRO A 484 5.03 6.84 -29.32
N LYS A 485 5.38 5.71 -28.69
CA LYS A 485 4.41 4.76 -28.13
C LYS A 485 3.44 5.48 -27.19
N LEU A 486 2.15 5.29 -27.41
CA LEU A 486 1.11 5.81 -26.53
C LEU A 486 0.85 4.85 -25.37
N GLU A 487 0.67 5.41 -24.19
CA GLU A 487 0.18 4.73 -22.98
C GLU A 487 -1.08 5.47 -22.49
N PRO A 488 -2.25 5.24 -23.11
CA PRO A 488 -3.46 5.98 -22.80
C PRO A 488 -3.89 5.73 -21.35
N GLU A 489 -4.32 6.78 -20.66
CA GLU A 489 -4.99 6.63 -19.37
C GLU A 489 -6.23 5.76 -19.50
N ALA A 490 -6.52 5.01 -18.45
CA ALA A 490 -7.75 4.26 -18.32
C ALA A 490 -8.34 4.47 -16.91
N PRO A 491 -9.60 4.87 -16.77
CA PRO A 491 -10.53 5.23 -17.85
C PRO A 491 -10.19 6.58 -18.49
N TRP A 492 -10.73 6.81 -19.69
CA TRP A 492 -10.62 8.06 -20.42
C TRP A 492 -11.63 9.08 -19.88
N HIS A 493 -11.26 9.94 -19.00
CA HIS A 493 -12.01 11.06 -18.43
C HIS A 493 -13.38 11.34 -19.06
N GLY A 494 -14.44 10.66 -18.62
CA GLY A 494 -15.81 10.94 -19.02
C GLY A 494 -16.15 10.80 -20.50
N TYR A 495 -15.37 10.07 -21.25
CA TYR A 495 -15.50 9.93 -22.70
C TYR A 495 -16.88 9.53 -23.18
N LEU A 496 -17.61 8.78 -22.36
CA LEU A 496 -18.99 8.32 -22.65
C LEU A 496 -19.98 8.88 -21.63
N MET A 497 -19.57 9.81 -20.79
CA MET A 497 -20.40 10.41 -19.75
C MET A 497 -20.64 11.87 -20.09
N GLY A 498 -21.87 12.29 -19.97
CA GLY A 498 -22.27 13.64 -20.24
C GLY A 498 -23.53 13.67 -21.10
N TYR A 499 -24.33 14.69 -20.91
CA TYR A 499 -25.50 14.94 -21.70
C TYR A 499 -25.13 15.83 -22.88
N TRP A 500 -25.52 15.42 -24.09
CA TRP A 500 -25.36 16.23 -25.28
C TRP A 500 -26.64 16.14 -26.11
N PRO A 501 -27.29 17.27 -26.43
CA PRO A 501 -28.53 17.28 -27.23
C PRO A 501 -28.32 16.71 -28.64
N ASP A 502 -29.30 15.95 -29.11
CA ASP A 502 -29.23 15.30 -30.42
C ASP A 502 -29.12 16.30 -31.58
N ASP A 503 -29.77 17.46 -31.49
CA ASP A 503 -29.68 18.52 -32.49
C ASP A 503 -28.25 19.07 -32.59
N LEU A 504 -27.56 19.29 -31.47
CA LEU A 504 -26.17 19.71 -31.47
C LEU A 504 -25.23 18.60 -31.97
N SER A 505 -25.57 17.33 -31.70
CA SER A 505 -24.80 16.19 -32.25
C SER A 505 -24.90 16.15 -33.77
N GLN A 506 -26.14 16.35 -34.35
CA GLN A 506 -26.34 16.41 -35.80
C GLN A 506 -25.61 17.60 -36.45
N GLU A 507 -25.57 18.75 -35.77
CA GLU A 507 -24.82 19.92 -36.24
C GLU A 507 -23.30 19.63 -36.27
N ALA A 508 -22.78 18.94 -35.26
CA ALA A 508 -21.39 18.52 -35.22
C ALA A 508 -21.07 17.53 -36.36
N ASP A 509 -22.00 16.60 -36.68
CA ASP A 509 -21.83 15.66 -37.80
C ASP A 509 -21.80 16.37 -39.17
N LEU A 510 -22.59 17.45 -39.34
CA LEU A 510 -22.49 18.31 -40.53
C LEU A 510 -21.12 19.02 -40.59
N ALA A 511 -20.68 19.54 -39.47
CA ALA A 511 -19.36 20.19 -39.38
C ALA A 511 -18.21 19.25 -39.73
N ALA A 512 -18.24 17.99 -39.24
CA ALA A 512 -17.26 16.97 -39.57
C ALA A 512 -17.22 16.60 -41.07
N LYS A 513 -18.32 16.85 -41.81
CA LYS A 513 -18.42 16.67 -43.26
C LYS A 513 -18.12 17.93 -44.05
N SER A 514 -17.60 18.99 -43.42
CA SER A 514 -17.37 20.31 -43.99
C SER A 514 -18.66 21.01 -44.47
N GLU A 515 -19.80 20.67 -43.88
CA GLU A 515 -21.14 21.19 -44.23
C GLU A 515 -21.69 22.16 -43.17
N HIS A 516 -20.82 22.73 -42.32
CA HIS A 516 -21.19 23.63 -41.21
C HIS A 516 -21.95 24.88 -41.66
N GLU A 517 -21.80 25.32 -42.91
CA GLU A 517 -22.54 26.45 -43.45
C GLU A 517 -24.08 26.21 -43.41
N LYS A 518 -24.55 24.97 -43.61
CA LYS A 518 -25.97 24.61 -43.50
C LYS A 518 -26.55 24.91 -42.13
N VAL A 519 -25.74 24.73 -41.09
CA VAL A 519 -26.15 25.05 -39.71
C VAL A 519 -26.31 26.55 -39.54
N TRP A 520 -25.35 27.32 -40.01
CA TRP A 520 -25.36 28.78 -39.86
C TRP A 520 -26.43 29.46 -40.69
N GLU A 521 -26.74 28.96 -41.87
CA GLU A 521 -27.88 29.46 -42.68
C GLU A 521 -29.22 29.25 -41.95
N ARG A 522 -29.40 28.13 -41.26
CA ARG A 522 -30.58 27.90 -40.44
C ARG A 522 -30.62 28.83 -39.23
N LEU A 523 -29.50 29.01 -38.53
CA LEU A 523 -29.42 29.83 -37.33
C LEU A 523 -29.59 31.33 -37.60
N LYS A 524 -29.29 31.81 -38.81
CA LYS A 524 -29.61 33.19 -39.22
C LYS A 524 -31.07 33.52 -39.03
N GLN A 525 -31.98 32.55 -39.19
CA GLN A 525 -33.44 32.73 -39.06
C GLN A 525 -33.88 32.88 -37.59
N THR A 526 -33.03 32.51 -36.63
CA THR A 526 -33.31 32.59 -35.19
C THR A 526 -32.57 33.73 -34.48
N ARG A 527 -32.01 34.67 -35.25
CA ARG A 527 -31.33 35.85 -34.68
C ARG A 527 -32.30 36.70 -33.86
N VAL A 528 -31.80 37.26 -32.79
CA VAL A 528 -32.54 38.13 -31.89
C VAL A 528 -32.10 39.56 -32.12
N GLU A 529 -33.06 40.45 -32.40
CA GLU A 529 -32.77 41.86 -32.59
C GLU A 529 -32.48 42.54 -31.27
N VAL A 530 -31.52 43.48 -31.31
CA VAL A 530 -31.07 44.25 -30.14
C VAL A 530 -31.85 45.57 -30.14
N GLY A 531 -32.63 45.81 -29.08
CA GLY A 531 -33.37 47.07 -28.89
C GLY A 531 -32.58 48.14 -28.19
N GLU A 532 -33.09 49.35 -28.24
CA GLU A 532 -32.52 50.48 -27.51
C GLU A 532 -32.55 50.18 -25.99
N GLY A 533 -31.39 50.28 -25.31
CA GLY A 533 -31.25 49.95 -23.88
C GLY A 533 -30.95 48.49 -23.57
N ASP A 534 -30.90 47.59 -24.57
CA ASP A 534 -30.47 46.21 -24.36
C ASP A 534 -28.97 46.14 -24.04
N THR A 535 -28.63 45.32 -23.09
CA THR A 535 -27.24 44.94 -22.76
C THR A 535 -27.02 43.45 -23.06
N MET A 536 -25.76 43.03 -23.21
CA MET A 536 -25.42 41.61 -23.36
C MET A 536 -26.06 40.74 -22.25
N LYS A 537 -26.12 41.24 -21.02
CA LYS A 537 -26.69 40.55 -19.87
C LYS A 537 -28.20 40.37 -20.02
N THR A 538 -28.93 41.42 -20.42
CA THR A 538 -30.38 41.34 -20.61
C THR A 538 -30.76 40.49 -21.82
N MET A 539 -30.01 40.57 -22.90
CA MET A 539 -30.19 39.74 -24.09
C MET A 539 -29.99 38.25 -23.78
N ARG A 540 -28.90 37.90 -23.13
CA ARG A 540 -28.62 36.49 -22.70
C ARG A 540 -29.67 35.97 -21.73
N ALA A 541 -30.14 36.77 -20.79
CA ALA A 541 -31.18 36.38 -19.85
C ALA A 541 -32.53 36.17 -20.56
N ARG A 542 -32.87 36.97 -21.57
CA ARG A 542 -34.06 36.81 -22.39
C ARG A 542 -33.98 35.55 -23.25
N TRP A 543 -32.86 35.31 -23.91
CA TRP A 543 -32.61 34.11 -24.71
C TRP A 543 -32.67 32.83 -23.85
N GLY A 544 -32.02 32.81 -22.67
CA GLY A 544 -32.02 31.70 -21.74
C GLY A 544 -33.42 31.31 -21.26
N LYS A 545 -34.29 32.29 -20.98
CA LYS A 545 -35.69 32.04 -20.61
C LYS A 545 -36.51 31.40 -21.75
N SER A 546 -36.27 31.79 -22.99
CA SER A 546 -36.98 31.21 -24.17
C SER A 546 -36.42 29.85 -24.58
N HIS A 547 -35.27 29.44 -24.05
CA HIS A 547 -34.56 28.21 -24.37
C HIS A 547 -34.29 27.36 -23.13
N SER A 548 -35.03 27.57 -22.03
CA SER A 548 -34.83 26.87 -20.75
C SER A 548 -35.05 25.35 -20.80
N GLY A 549 -35.51 24.78 -21.92
CA GLY A 549 -35.51 23.34 -22.21
C GLY A 549 -34.25 22.84 -22.92
N ARG A 550 -33.31 23.71 -23.27
CA ARG A 550 -32.04 23.41 -23.97
C ARG A 550 -30.81 23.75 -23.10
N SER A 551 -30.98 23.78 -21.77
CA SER A 551 -29.84 23.99 -20.87
C SER A 551 -28.87 22.81 -20.98
N VAL A 552 -27.69 23.08 -21.52
CA VAL A 552 -26.52 22.26 -21.39
C VAL A 552 -25.99 22.45 -19.97
#